data_f10adb593a63276247f489c51bf0c9f0
#
_entry.id   f10adb593a63276247f489c51bf0c9f0
#
_cell.length_a   1.000
_cell.length_b   1.000
_cell.length_c   1.000
_cell.angle_alpha   90.00
_cell.angle_beta   90.00
_cell.angle_gamma   90.00
#
_symmetry.space_group_name_H-M   'P 1'
#
loop_
_entity.id
_entity.type
_entity.pdbx_description
1 polymer ?
#
loop_
_entity_poly.entity_id
_entity_poly.type
_entity_poly.pdbx_seq_one_letter_code
_entity_poly.pdbx_strand_id
1 'polypeptide(L)'
;MANIDSVAGDPQVAENMRTTLQNITVTSEKVAQIADNIHQITGDPQTVEDAKAIIHNARSITERADKMMGGVSKIGVKPSVDVLYSGGAHRWSANANVEIGAPDGPFLALGLDDIGEDNLVNAQVGKKFGAIGARAGVVASKPGIGLDAYAGDRFKFSADAYNMNDATLRLRAQYRIAGGTYLMGQWNEVNHGEKRKAFVGVKQEF
;
A
#
# COMPACT_ATOMS: atom_id res chain seq x y z
N MET A 1 21.07 7.81 -31.73
CA MET A 1 21.63 7.36 -30.44
C MET A 1 22.11 8.55 -29.58
N ALA A 2 21.33 9.61 -29.45
CA ALA A 2 21.80 10.86 -28.81
C ALA A 2 21.00 11.29 -27.56
N ASN A 3 20.13 10.45 -26.99
CA ASN A 3 19.28 10.86 -25.88
C ASN A 3 19.51 10.14 -24.53
N ILE A 4 20.43 9.19 -24.45
CA ILE A 4 20.66 8.45 -23.20
C ILE A 4 21.75 9.16 -22.36
N ASP A 5 22.77 9.73 -22.98
CA ASP A 5 23.85 10.43 -22.26
C ASP A 5 23.40 11.77 -21.65
N SER A 6 22.39 12.43 -22.22
CA SER A 6 21.87 13.71 -21.68
C SER A 6 21.03 13.56 -20.41
N VAL A 7 20.43 12.40 -20.19
CA VAL A 7 19.57 12.14 -19.00
C VAL A 7 20.42 11.67 -17.81
N ALA A 8 21.49 10.92 -18.05
CA ALA A 8 22.39 10.45 -16.99
C ALA A 8 23.27 11.57 -16.39
N GLY A 9 23.43 12.69 -17.12
CA GLY A 9 24.21 13.87 -16.70
C GLY A 9 23.36 15.04 -16.17
N ASP A 10 22.04 14.90 -16.10
CA ASP A 10 21.17 15.98 -15.63
C ASP A 10 21.25 16.11 -14.09
N PRO A 11 21.75 17.30 -13.58
CA PRO A 11 21.83 17.54 -12.14
C PRO A 11 20.50 17.41 -11.41
N GLN A 12 19.37 17.64 -12.09
CA GLN A 12 18.03 17.56 -11.54
C GLN A 12 17.60 16.10 -11.31
N VAL A 13 18.05 15.18 -12.18
CA VAL A 13 17.85 13.73 -12.00
C VAL A 13 18.64 13.22 -10.80
N ALA A 14 19.91 13.66 -10.66
CA ALA A 14 20.75 13.30 -9.52
C ALA A 14 20.17 13.82 -8.19
N GLU A 15 19.63 15.04 -8.16
CA GLU A 15 19.00 15.64 -6.98
C GLU A 15 17.67 14.94 -6.62
N ASN A 16 16.85 14.62 -7.61
CA ASN A 16 15.63 13.84 -7.40
C ASN A 16 15.94 12.43 -6.89
N MET A 17 16.99 11.79 -7.36
CA MET A 17 17.47 10.51 -6.83
C MET A 17 17.91 10.61 -5.37
N ARG A 18 18.70 11.64 -5.02
CA ARG A 18 19.09 11.88 -3.62
C ARG A 18 17.90 12.09 -2.72
N THR A 19 16.95 12.90 -3.14
CA THR A 19 15.71 13.15 -2.40
C THR A 19 14.90 11.87 -2.23
N THR A 20 14.80 11.05 -3.27
CA THR A 20 14.11 9.76 -3.22
C THR A 20 14.81 8.80 -2.25
N LEU A 21 16.13 8.70 -2.31
CA LEU A 21 16.92 7.87 -1.39
C LEU A 21 16.82 8.35 0.06
N GLN A 22 16.85 9.66 0.30
CA GLN A 22 16.61 10.24 1.63
C GLN A 22 15.21 9.93 2.13
N ASN A 23 14.18 10.08 1.30
CA ASN A 23 12.81 9.75 1.65
C ASN A 23 12.63 8.25 1.96
N ILE A 24 13.29 7.37 1.21
CA ILE A 24 13.32 5.93 1.48
C ILE A 24 13.99 5.65 2.84
N THR A 25 15.09 6.32 3.15
CA THR A 25 15.79 6.16 4.43
C THR A 25 14.92 6.63 5.59
N VAL A 26 14.37 7.85 5.52
CA VAL A 26 13.47 8.41 6.55
C VAL A 26 12.21 7.56 6.71
N THR A 27 11.63 7.09 5.61
CA THR A 27 10.46 6.21 5.63
C THR A 27 10.80 4.90 6.33
N SER A 28 11.96 4.33 6.06
CA SER A 28 12.40 3.07 6.68
C SER A 28 12.63 3.18 8.18
N GLU A 29 13.17 4.32 8.63
CA GLU A 29 13.32 4.59 10.07
C GLU A 29 11.96 4.73 10.75
N LYS A 30 11.01 5.44 10.10
CA LYS A 30 9.64 5.58 10.62
C LYS A 30 8.89 4.27 10.67
N VAL A 31 9.05 3.42 9.65
CA VAL A 31 8.41 2.10 9.65
C VAL A 31 9.07 1.16 10.66
N ALA A 32 10.38 1.27 10.90
CA ALA A 32 11.01 0.56 12.00
C ALA A 32 10.44 1.00 13.37
N GLN A 33 10.25 2.31 13.58
CA GLN A 33 9.58 2.83 14.79
C GLN A 33 8.13 2.36 14.92
N ILE A 34 7.39 2.27 13.81
CA ILE A 34 6.02 1.73 13.81
C ILE A 34 6.04 0.24 14.13
N ALA A 35 6.98 -0.54 13.58
CA ALA A 35 7.14 -1.95 13.89
C ALA A 35 7.44 -2.15 15.40
N ASP A 36 8.29 -1.32 15.98
CA ASP A 36 8.57 -1.34 17.42
C ASP A 36 7.34 -0.95 18.26
N ASN A 37 6.55 0.02 17.79
CA ASN A 37 5.28 0.40 18.43
C ASN A 37 4.22 -0.70 18.30
N ILE A 38 4.14 -1.36 17.16
CA ILE A 38 3.26 -2.52 16.94
C ILE A 38 3.67 -3.67 17.87
N HIS A 39 4.97 -3.91 18.03
CA HIS A 39 5.47 -4.91 18.98
C HIS A 39 5.01 -4.63 20.43
N GLN A 40 5.02 -3.35 20.84
CA GLN A 40 4.49 -2.95 22.16
C GLN A 40 2.98 -3.16 22.30
N ILE A 41 2.23 -3.06 21.21
CA ILE A 41 0.77 -3.18 21.18
C ILE A 41 0.32 -4.64 21.04
N THR A 42 0.98 -5.41 20.19
CA THR A 42 0.57 -6.79 19.86
C THR A 42 1.32 -7.85 20.64
N GLY A 43 2.51 -7.55 21.15
CA GLY A 43 3.38 -8.51 21.84
C GLY A 43 3.91 -9.66 20.94
N ASP A 44 3.69 -9.58 19.62
CA ASP A 44 4.08 -10.62 18.66
C ASP A 44 5.36 -10.27 17.89
N PRO A 45 6.52 -10.93 18.19
CA PRO A 45 7.78 -10.69 17.49
C PRO A 45 7.75 -11.04 16.01
N GLN A 46 6.94 -12.03 15.60
CA GLN A 46 6.86 -12.47 14.21
C GLN A 46 6.27 -11.38 13.31
N THR A 47 5.27 -10.67 13.78
CA THR A 47 4.65 -9.53 13.06
C THR A 47 5.67 -8.42 12.78
N VAL A 48 6.58 -8.16 13.70
CA VAL A 48 7.67 -7.17 13.53
C VAL A 48 8.64 -7.61 12.44
N GLU A 49 9.05 -8.88 12.46
CA GLU A 49 9.96 -9.44 11.45
C GLU A 49 9.33 -9.44 10.06
N ASP A 50 8.04 -9.79 9.94
CA ASP A 50 7.31 -9.78 8.68
C ASP A 50 7.17 -8.35 8.12
N ALA A 51 6.89 -7.36 8.95
CA ALA A 51 6.87 -5.96 8.56
C ALA A 51 8.26 -5.48 8.06
N LYS A 52 9.33 -5.82 8.77
CA LYS A 52 10.71 -5.51 8.35
C LYS A 52 11.08 -6.20 7.04
N ALA A 53 10.68 -7.46 6.85
CA ALA A 53 10.93 -8.21 5.63
C ALA A 53 10.20 -7.60 4.42
N ILE A 54 8.97 -7.14 4.58
CA ILE A 54 8.22 -6.44 3.52
C ILE A 54 8.94 -5.17 3.10
N ILE A 55 9.44 -4.37 4.05
CA ILE A 55 10.16 -3.14 3.78
C ILE A 55 11.48 -3.42 3.05
N HIS A 56 12.22 -4.41 3.51
CA HIS A 56 13.48 -4.83 2.88
C HIS A 56 13.24 -5.30 1.44
N ASN A 57 12.21 -6.10 1.22
CA ASN A 57 11.85 -6.58 -0.10
C ASN A 57 11.36 -5.45 -1.02
N ALA A 58 10.57 -4.51 -0.49
CA ALA A 58 10.14 -3.33 -1.24
C ALA A 58 11.34 -2.47 -1.70
N ARG A 59 12.34 -2.25 -0.85
CA ARG A 59 13.59 -1.57 -1.22
C ARG A 59 14.33 -2.31 -2.33
N SER A 60 14.52 -3.62 -2.19
CA SER A 60 15.20 -4.45 -3.19
C SER A 60 14.48 -4.42 -4.56
N ILE A 61 13.15 -4.41 -4.56
CA ILE A 61 12.34 -4.29 -5.77
C ILE A 61 12.52 -2.89 -6.40
N THR A 62 12.53 -1.83 -5.59
CA THR A 62 12.73 -0.46 -6.08
C THR A 62 14.12 -0.32 -6.71
N GLU A 63 15.17 -0.81 -6.06
CA GLU A 63 16.53 -0.76 -6.59
C GLU A 63 16.69 -1.55 -7.91
N ARG A 64 16.00 -2.70 -8.02
CA ARG A 64 16.02 -3.50 -9.25
C ARG A 64 15.20 -2.83 -10.35
N ALA A 65 14.06 -2.24 -10.02
CA ALA A 65 13.25 -1.50 -10.98
C ALA A 65 14.00 -0.29 -11.53
N ASP A 66 14.67 0.49 -10.70
CA ASP A 66 15.52 1.61 -11.14
C ASP A 66 16.64 1.17 -12.10
N LYS A 67 17.29 0.03 -11.81
CA LYS A 67 18.32 -0.54 -12.68
C LYS A 67 17.77 -1.06 -14.02
N MET A 68 16.57 -1.64 -14.01
CA MET A 68 15.93 -2.20 -15.22
C MET A 68 15.32 -1.14 -16.12
N MET A 69 14.86 -0.03 -15.55
CA MET A 69 14.11 1.00 -16.29
C MET A 69 15.00 2.16 -16.79
N GLY A 70 16.30 2.08 -16.59
CA GLY A 70 17.27 3.03 -17.18
C GLY A 70 17.00 4.50 -16.82
N GLY A 71 16.49 4.79 -15.65
CA GLY A 71 16.30 6.16 -15.16
C GLY A 71 15.14 6.94 -15.79
N VAL A 72 14.24 6.30 -16.53
CA VAL A 72 13.22 7.02 -17.34
C VAL A 72 11.87 7.20 -16.62
N SER A 73 11.62 6.55 -15.49
CA SER A 73 10.35 6.69 -14.79
C SER A 73 10.52 7.26 -13.40
N LYS A 74 9.74 8.27 -13.07
CA LYS A 74 9.53 8.72 -11.67
C LYS A 74 8.78 7.63 -10.91
N ILE A 75 9.48 6.60 -10.47
CA ILE A 75 8.91 5.57 -9.62
C ILE A 75 8.76 6.17 -8.22
N GLY A 76 7.52 6.27 -7.77
CA GLY A 76 7.21 6.65 -6.39
C GLY A 76 7.07 5.40 -5.52
N VAL A 77 7.52 5.51 -4.29
CA VAL A 77 7.24 4.53 -3.22
C VAL A 77 6.37 5.22 -2.19
N LYS A 78 5.19 4.66 -1.93
CA LYS A 78 4.20 5.21 -1.02
C LYS A 78 3.87 4.19 0.06
N PRO A 79 4.64 4.18 1.14
CA PRO A 79 4.30 3.37 2.29
C PRO A 79 3.13 3.99 3.05
N SER A 80 2.31 3.15 3.64
CA SER A 80 1.19 3.60 4.45
C SER A 80 0.84 2.60 5.54
N VAL A 81 0.32 3.10 6.63
CA VAL A 81 -0.25 2.31 7.73
C VAL A 81 -1.67 2.79 7.97
N ASP A 82 -2.56 1.87 8.27
CA ASP A 82 -3.89 2.22 8.70
C ASP A 82 -4.30 1.43 9.96
N VAL A 83 -5.00 2.12 10.84
CA VAL A 83 -5.57 1.55 12.05
C VAL A 83 -7.08 1.76 12.01
N LEU A 84 -7.81 0.67 12.07
CA LEU A 84 -9.25 0.63 11.91
C LEU A 84 -9.91 0.01 13.13
N TYR A 85 -11.12 0.45 13.47
CA TYR A 85 -11.94 -0.11 14.54
C TYR A 85 -13.29 -0.55 13.99
N SER A 86 -13.73 -1.73 14.42
CA SER A 86 -15.07 -2.24 14.14
C SER A 86 -15.90 -2.27 15.43
N GLY A 87 -16.90 -1.41 15.51
CA GLY A 87 -17.84 -1.40 16.63
C GLY A 87 -18.70 -2.66 16.71
N GLY A 88 -19.07 -3.24 15.57
CA GLY A 88 -19.84 -4.46 15.51
C GLY A 88 -19.06 -5.73 15.89
N ALA A 89 -17.76 -5.77 15.55
CA ALA A 89 -16.88 -6.88 15.91
C ALA A 89 -16.10 -6.63 17.20
N HIS A 90 -16.20 -5.43 17.78
CA HIS A 90 -15.46 -4.99 18.98
C HIS A 90 -13.94 -5.24 18.88
N ARG A 91 -13.34 -5.00 17.70
CA ARG A 91 -11.92 -5.24 17.48
C ARG A 91 -11.24 -4.14 16.68
N TRP A 92 -9.93 -4.03 16.87
CA TRP A 92 -9.04 -3.23 16.06
C TRP A 92 -8.47 -4.08 14.92
N SER A 93 -8.06 -3.42 13.84
CA SER A 93 -7.28 -4.00 12.74
C SER A 93 -6.19 -2.99 12.37
N ALA A 94 -4.95 -3.44 12.36
CA ALA A 94 -3.81 -2.67 11.88
C ALA A 94 -3.33 -3.25 10.56
N ASN A 95 -3.07 -2.38 9.58
CA ASN A 95 -2.61 -2.79 8.26
C ASN A 95 -1.38 -1.96 7.86
N ALA A 96 -0.47 -2.57 7.13
CA ALA A 96 0.69 -1.90 6.55
C ALA A 96 0.76 -2.20 5.05
N ASN A 97 0.95 -1.15 4.25
CA ASN A 97 0.93 -1.27 2.80
C ASN A 97 2.05 -0.44 2.18
N VAL A 98 2.54 -0.86 1.02
CA VAL A 98 3.43 -0.08 0.17
C VAL A 98 2.98 -0.17 -1.28
N GLU A 99 2.83 0.97 -1.93
CA GLU A 99 2.58 1.08 -3.37
C GLU A 99 3.85 1.58 -4.05
N ILE A 100 4.33 0.87 -5.07
CA ILE A 100 5.56 1.16 -5.82
C ILE A 100 5.18 1.29 -7.28
N GLY A 101 5.35 2.46 -7.88
CA GLY A 101 5.00 2.66 -9.28
C GLY A 101 4.98 4.10 -9.74
N ALA A 102 4.64 4.30 -11.00
CA ALA A 102 4.46 5.63 -11.56
C ALA A 102 3.08 6.21 -11.15
N PRO A 103 2.97 7.54 -10.97
CA PRO A 103 1.73 8.19 -10.52
C PRO A 103 0.49 7.84 -11.37
N ASP A 104 0.66 7.77 -12.69
CA ASP A 104 -0.40 7.46 -13.66
C ASP A 104 0.00 6.27 -14.55
N GLY A 105 0.62 5.27 -13.98
CA GLY A 105 1.17 4.12 -14.68
C GLY A 105 0.96 2.80 -13.96
N PRO A 106 1.76 1.79 -14.35
CA PRO A 106 1.78 0.52 -13.65
C PRO A 106 2.35 0.68 -12.23
N PHE A 107 1.84 -0.12 -11.30
CA PHE A 107 2.29 -0.16 -9.92
C PHE A 107 2.24 -1.57 -9.33
N LEU A 108 3.02 -1.79 -8.30
CA LEU A 108 3.00 -2.94 -7.42
C LEU A 108 2.46 -2.48 -6.06
N ALA A 109 1.48 -3.19 -5.53
CA ALA A 109 0.97 -2.97 -4.18
C ALA A 109 1.26 -4.21 -3.33
N LEU A 110 1.98 -4.02 -2.25
CA LEU A 110 2.30 -5.05 -1.26
C LEU A 110 1.74 -4.62 0.09
N GLY A 111 1.32 -5.58 0.92
CA GLY A 111 0.83 -5.25 2.24
C GLY A 111 0.49 -6.44 3.10
N LEU A 112 0.27 -6.12 4.37
CA LEU A 112 -0.29 -7.00 5.38
C LEU A 112 -1.53 -6.34 5.97
N ASP A 113 -2.64 -7.05 5.96
CA ASP A 113 -3.86 -6.67 6.64
C ASP A 113 -4.00 -7.48 7.92
N ASP A 114 -4.65 -6.86 8.91
CA ASP A 114 -5.04 -7.51 10.17
C ASP A 114 -3.83 -8.06 10.96
N ILE A 115 -2.82 -7.20 11.08
CA ILE A 115 -1.54 -7.50 11.71
C ILE A 115 -1.76 -7.85 13.20
N GLY A 116 -1.18 -8.96 13.62
CA GLY A 116 -1.30 -9.46 15.00
C GLY A 116 -2.51 -10.39 15.23
N GLU A 117 -3.39 -10.56 14.22
CA GLU A 117 -4.49 -11.52 14.27
C GLU A 117 -4.41 -12.50 13.09
N ASP A 118 -5.00 -12.16 11.95
CA ASP A 118 -5.07 -13.06 10.79
C ASP A 118 -3.83 -12.95 9.87
N ASN A 119 -3.07 -11.85 9.93
CA ASN A 119 -1.86 -11.57 9.13
C ASN A 119 -2.05 -11.84 7.63
N LEU A 120 -3.02 -11.19 7.03
CA LEU A 120 -3.45 -11.44 5.66
C LEU A 120 -2.55 -10.71 4.65
N VAL A 121 -1.92 -11.44 3.75
CA VAL A 121 -1.00 -10.90 2.74
C VAL A 121 -1.77 -10.30 1.56
N ASN A 122 -1.32 -9.13 1.10
CA ASN A 122 -1.72 -8.52 -0.16
C ASN A 122 -0.49 -8.38 -1.08
N ALA A 123 -0.60 -8.84 -2.32
CA ALA A 123 0.42 -8.67 -3.35
C ALA A 123 -0.24 -8.53 -4.72
N GLN A 124 -0.34 -7.33 -5.23
CA GLN A 124 -1.10 -7.02 -6.44
C GLN A 124 -0.27 -6.20 -7.41
N VAL A 125 -0.40 -6.49 -8.69
CA VAL A 125 0.03 -5.60 -9.76
C VAL A 125 -1.17 -4.84 -10.29
N GLY A 126 -0.98 -3.59 -10.65
CA GLY A 126 -2.07 -2.75 -11.13
C GLY A 126 -1.60 -1.69 -12.11
N LYS A 127 -2.58 -0.99 -12.66
CA LYS A 127 -2.35 0.18 -13.51
C LYS A 127 -3.43 1.22 -13.28
N LYS A 128 -3.02 2.48 -13.22
CA LYS A 128 -3.92 3.64 -13.23
C LYS A 128 -4.20 4.09 -14.65
N PHE A 129 -5.47 4.50 -14.88
CA PHE A 129 -5.97 5.04 -16.13
C PHE A 129 -6.77 6.31 -15.80
N GLY A 130 -6.08 7.40 -15.46
CA GLY A 130 -6.72 8.63 -15.00
C GLY A 130 -7.47 8.42 -13.67
N ALA A 131 -8.79 8.57 -13.68
CA ALA A 131 -9.64 8.45 -12.49
C ALA A 131 -9.97 7.00 -12.08
N ILE A 132 -9.50 6.00 -12.81
CA ILE A 132 -9.79 4.59 -12.52
C ILE A 132 -8.47 3.83 -12.44
N GLY A 133 -8.39 2.82 -11.59
CA GLY A 133 -7.31 1.86 -11.51
C GLY A 133 -7.84 0.43 -11.48
N ALA A 134 -7.07 -0.50 -12.02
CA ALA A 134 -7.35 -1.93 -11.94
C ALA A 134 -6.15 -2.67 -11.34
N ARG A 135 -6.42 -3.67 -10.51
CA ARG A 135 -5.42 -4.47 -9.80
C ARG A 135 -5.77 -5.95 -9.89
N ALA A 136 -4.74 -6.80 -9.90
CA ALA A 136 -4.91 -8.25 -9.84
C ALA A 136 -3.74 -8.88 -9.06
N GLY A 137 -4.00 -9.99 -8.39
CA GLY A 137 -2.99 -10.71 -7.62
C GLY A 137 -3.57 -11.39 -6.38
N VAL A 138 -2.86 -11.27 -5.25
CA VAL A 138 -3.28 -11.80 -3.95
C VAL A 138 -3.93 -10.69 -3.13
N VAL A 139 -5.14 -10.93 -2.64
CA VAL A 139 -5.91 -10.07 -1.75
C VAL A 139 -6.30 -10.88 -0.52
N ALA A 140 -5.97 -10.40 0.67
CA ALA A 140 -6.24 -11.12 1.92
C ALA A 140 -5.82 -12.62 1.85
N SER A 141 -4.59 -12.87 1.37
CA SER A 141 -4.02 -14.21 1.18
C SER A 141 -4.76 -15.11 0.17
N LYS A 142 -5.65 -14.56 -0.66
CA LYS A 142 -6.43 -15.28 -1.68
C LYS A 142 -6.26 -14.64 -3.06
N PRO A 143 -6.37 -15.40 -4.15
CA PRO A 143 -6.42 -14.81 -5.49
C PRO A 143 -7.59 -13.83 -5.62
N GLY A 144 -7.33 -12.66 -6.21
CA GLY A 144 -8.35 -11.62 -6.34
C GLY A 144 -8.00 -10.56 -7.36
N ILE A 145 -9.00 -9.72 -7.60
CA ILE A 145 -8.92 -8.54 -8.45
C ILE A 145 -9.45 -7.32 -7.68
N GLY A 146 -8.99 -6.14 -8.03
CA GLY A 146 -9.44 -4.90 -7.42
C GLY A 146 -9.65 -3.81 -8.45
N LEU A 147 -10.58 -2.92 -8.15
CA LEU A 147 -10.83 -1.69 -8.89
C LEU A 147 -10.72 -0.51 -7.93
N ASP A 148 -10.09 0.55 -8.39
CA ASP A 148 -9.98 1.82 -7.69
C ASP A 148 -10.66 2.91 -8.52
N ALA A 149 -11.38 3.81 -7.86
CA ALA A 149 -11.94 5.03 -8.44
C ALA A 149 -11.47 6.24 -7.63
N TYR A 150 -10.97 7.25 -8.32
CA TYR A 150 -10.46 8.48 -7.73
C TYR A 150 -11.37 9.64 -8.09
N ALA A 151 -11.88 10.36 -7.09
CA ALA A 151 -12.68 11.56 -7.29
C ALA A 151 -11.90 12.77 -6.78
N GLY A 152 -11.27 13.47 -7.73
CA GLY A 152 -10.29 14.51 -7.45
C GLY A 152 -9.10 13.96 -6.65
N ASP A 153 -8.46 14.85 -5.88
CA ASP A 153 -7.27 14.51 -5.10
C ASP A 153 -7.60 14.02 -3.69
N ARG A 154 -8.87 14.00 -3.31
CA ARG A 154 -9.28 13.74 -1.93
C ARG A 154 -9.95 12.41 -1.70
N PHE A 155 -10.67 11.89 -2.68
CA PHE A 155 -11.45 10.67 -2.52
C PHE A 155 -10.85 9.52 -3.31
N LYS A 156 -10.73 8.36 -2.66
CA LYS A 156 -10.44 7.09 -3.31
C LYS A 156 -11.46 6.06 -2.83
N PHE A 157 -12.08 5.39 -3.77
CA PHE A 157 -12.94 4.24 -3.54
C PHE A 157 -12.28 3.01 -4.12
N SER A 158 -12.32 1.89 -3.39
CA SER A 158 -11.73 0.63 -3.83
C SER A 158 -12.74 -0.49 -3.62
N ALA A 159 -12.82 -1.40 -4.59
CA ALA A 159 -13.57 -2.63 -4.51
C ALA A 159 -12.64 -3.80 -4.84
N ASP A 160 -12.53 -4.78 -3.95
CA ASP A 160 -11.77 -6.00 -4.13
C ASP A 160 -12.72 -7.20 -4.15
N ALA A 161 -12.58 -8.08 -5.16
CA ALA A 161 -13.22 -9.37 -5.21
C ALA A 161 -12.13 -10.45 -5.14
N TYR A 162 -12.23 -11.36 -4.19
CA TYR A 162 -11.22 -12.39 -3.94
C TYR A 162 -11.85 -13.70 -3.46
N ASN A 163 -11.04 -14.77 -3.32
CA ASN A 163 -11.51 -16.09 -2.94
C ASN A 163 -12.55 -16.65 -3.92
N MET A 164 -12.14 -16.96 -5.14
CA MET A 164 -13.03 -17.33 -6.25
C MET A 164 -13.96 -18.53 -5.96
N ASN A 165 -13.63 -19.39 -4.98
CA ASN A 165 -14.48 -20.53 -4.60
C ASN A 165 -15.66 -20.11 -3.70
N ASP A 166 -15.46 -19.04 -2.91
CA ASP A 166 -16.48 -18.42 -2.08
C ASP A 166 -16.29 -16.90 -2.22
N ALA A 167 -16.73 -16.40 -3.39
CA ALA A 167 -16.44 -15.05 -3.84
C ALA A 167 -16.75 -14.01 -2.75
N THR A 168 -15.71 -13.35 -2.27
CA THR A 168 -15.80 -12.37 -1.18
C THR A 168 -15.56 -10.98 -1.71
N LEU A 169 -16.40 -10.03 -1.33
CA LEU A 169 -16.32 -8.63 -1.73
C LEU A 169 -15.91 -7.74 -0.55
N ARG A 170 -14.87 -6.93 -0.74
CA ARG A 170 -14.43 -5.88 0.18
C ARG A 170 -14.54 -4.51 -0.48
N LEU A 171 -15.11 -3.55 0.21
CA LEU A 171 -15.17 -2.16 -0.21
C LEU A 171 -14.38 -1.27 0.72
N ARG A 172 -13.69 -0.26 0.19
CA ARG A 172 -12.97 0.76 0.96
C ARG A 172 -13.26 2.14 0.42
N ALA A 173 -13.41 3.10 1.32
CA ALA A 173 -13.53 4.52 1.00
C ALA A 173 -12.47 5.28 1.80
N GLN A 174 -11.75 6.19 1.16
CA GLN A 174 -10.71 7.01 1.78
C GLN A 174 -10.97 8.48 1.44
N TYR A 175 -10.86 9.34 2.44
CA TYR A 175 -10.95 10.78 2.28
C TYR A 175 -9.71 11.44 2.85
N ARG A 176 -8.96 12.17 2.02
CA ARG A 176 -7.75 12.88 2.45
C ARG A 176 -8.14 14.09 3.30
N ILE A 177 -7.69 14.12 4.55
CA ILE A 177 -7.89 15.22 5.48
C ILE A 177 -6.80 16.27 5.29
N ALA A 178 -5.53 15.89 5.45
CA ALA A 178 -4.38 16.77 5.32
C ALA A 178 -3.10 15.95 5.11
N GLY A 179 -2.12 16.50 4.38
CA GLY A 179 -0.83 15.82 4.13
C GLY A 179 -1.03 14.41 3.60
N GLY A 180 -0.45 13.42 4.24
CA GLY A 180 -0.63 11.99 3.94
C GLY A 180 -1.72 11.31 4.80
N THR A 181 -2.56 12.07 5.53
CA THR A 181 -3.57 11.52 6.45
C THR A 181 -4.93 11.38 5.78
N TYR A 182 -5.54 10.21 5.95
CA TYR A 182 -6.86 9.88 5.38
C TYR A 182 -7.79 9.34 6.47
N LEU A 183 -9.04 9.77 6.43
CA LEU A 183 -10.15 9.04 7.06
C LEU A 183 -10.49 7.85 6.17
N MET A 184 -10.66 6.68 6.76
CA MET A 184 -10.89 5.45 6.02
C MET A 184 -12.09 4.67 6.57
N GLY A 185 -12.95 4.21 5.67
CA GLY A 185 -13.99 3.23 5.93
C GLY A 185 -13.71 1.96 5.14
N GLN A 186 -13.91 0.80 5.76
CA GLN A 186 -13.75 -0.51 5.12
C GLN A 186 -14.92 -1.41 5.48
N TRP A 187 -15.43 -2.11 4.49
CA TRP A 187 -16.49 -3.09 4.63
C TRP A 187 -15.98 -4.41 4.06
N ASN A 188 -15.80 -5.39 4.92
CA ASN A 188 -15.39 -6.74 4.56
C ASN A 188 -16.61 -7.63 4.38
N GLU A 189 -16.51 -8.61 3.48
CA GLU A 189 -17.54 -9.63 3.25
C GLU A 189 -18.92 -9.03 2.97
N VAL A 190 -18.97 -7.97 2.14
CA VAL A 190 -20.20 -7.19 1.87
C VAL A 190 -21.33 -8.05 1.31
N ASN A 191 -20.98 -9.07 0.55
CA ASN A 191 -21.90 -10.03 -0.08
C ASN A 191 -22.33 -11.18 0.86
N HIS A 192 -21.72 -11.30 2.05
CA HIS A 192 -22.07 -12.31 3.07
C HIS A 192 -22.76 -11.63 4.26
N GLY A 193 -24.05 -11.44 4.20
CA GLY A 193 -24.83 -10.57 5.10
C GLY A 193 -24.52 -10.71 6.59
N GLU A 194 -24.48 -11.93 7.13
CA GLU A 194 -24.20 -12.19 8.56
C GLU A 194 -22.71 -12.01 8.93
N LYS A 195 -21.80 -12.20 7.98
CA LYS A 195 -20.35 -12.08 8.19
C LYS A 195 -19.83 -10.68 7.92
N ARG A 196 -20.66 -9.78 7.39
CA ARG A 196 -20.27 -8.41 7.04
C ARG A 196 -19.74 -7.65 8.24
N LYS A 197 -18.51 -7.15 8.12
CA LYS A 197 -17.85 -6.35 9.15
C LYS A 197 -17.52 -4.95 8.57
N ALA A 198 -17.95 -3.93 9.31
CA ALA A 198 -17.63 -2.54 8.99
C ALA A 198 -16.56 -2.02 9.94
N PHE A 199 -15.56 -1.36 9.37
CA PHE A 199 -14.46 -0.72 10.09
C PHE A 199 -14.37 0.75 9.71
N VAL A 200 -13.95 1.57 10.65
CA VAL A 200 -13.62 2.99 10.41
C VAL A 200 -12.32 3.32 11.12
N GLY A 201 -11.53 4.19 10.55
CA GLY A 201 -10.26 4.58 11.15
C GLY A 201 -9.46 5.56 10.33
N VAL A 202 -8.16 5.57 10.55
CA VAL A 202 -7.24 6.52 9.94
C VAL A 202 -6.12 5.78 9.23
N LYS A 203 -5.76 6.27 8.04
CA LYS A 203 -4.60 5.85 7.27
C LYS A 203 -3.61 7.00 7.22
N GLN A 204 -2.33 6.69 7.41
CA GLN A 204 -1.23 7.61 7.18
C GLN A 204 -0.37 7.08 6.03
N GLU A 205 -0.18 7.89 4.99
CA GLU A 205 0.76 7.69 3.89
C GLU A 205 2.00 8.56 4.12
N PHE A 206 3.19 8.05 3.81
CA PHE A 206 4.49 8.68 4.07
C PHE A 206 5.24 8.99 2.78
#